data_48897017003715bb6232df84c0367f05
#
_entry.id   48897017003715bb6232df84c0367f05
#
_cell.length_a   1.000
_cell.length_b   1.000
_cell.length_c   1.000
_cell.angle_alpha   90.00
_cell.angle_beta   90.00
_cell.angle_gamma   90.00
#
_symmetry.space_group_name_H-M   'P 1'
#
loop_
_entity.id
_entity.type
_entity.pdbx_description
1 polymer ?
#
loop_
_entity_poly.entity_id
_entity_poly.type
_entity_poly.pdbx_seq_one_letter_code
_entity_poly.pdbx_strand_id
1 'polypeptide(L)'
;MPLLEQVLEKYPDMVKVVFKHYPIPSHRNARAASAAAIAADQRDKFWKFHDTLFENHRKLSPDKIREIAQSFGFDEKEFLLDMRSTETETRIEKDIRDARMAGVSGTPTIFVNGRKLNRRTLQAFQAAIDKELARLN
;
A
#
# COMPACT_ATOMS: atom_id res chain seq x y z
N MET A 1 1.56 5.60 7.90
CA MET A 1 2.87 6.19 7.54
C MET A 1 2.85 7.68 7.84
N PRO A 2 3.50 8.10 8.93
CA PRO A 2 3.40 9.51 9.40
C PRO A 2 3.82 10.54 8.36
N LEU A 3 4.82 10.23 7.54
CA LEU A 3 5.31 11.16 6.51
C LEU A 3 4.25 11.43 5.43
N LEU A 4 3.53 10.38 4.99
CA LEU A 4 2.44 10.56 4.01
C LEU A 4 1.27 11.33 4.61
N GLU A 5 0.99 11.13 5.89
CA GLU A 5 -0.04 11.90 6.58
C GLU A 5 0.30 13.39 6.58
N GLN A 6 1.57 13.73 6.87
CA GLN A 6 2.04 15.12 6.79
C GLN A 6 1.91 15.70 5.38
N VAL A 7 2.20 14.91 4.36
CA VAL A 7 2.02 15.34 2.95
C VAL A 7 0.55 15.64 2.67
N LEU A 8 -0.34 14.74 3.07
CA LEU A 8 -1.78 14.92 2.84
C LEU A 8 -2.35 16.12 3.61
N GLU A 9 -1.87 16.36 4.81
CA GLU A 9 -2.27 17.53 5.60
C GLU A 9 -1.84 18.84 4.92
N LYS A 10 -0.65 18.83 4.31
CA LYS A 10 -0.13 20.02 3.64
C LYS A 10 -0.80 20.28 2.28
N TYR A 11 -1.23 19.23 1.59
CA TYR A 11 -1.85 19.33 0.25
C TYR A 11 -3.21 18.62 0.23
N PRO A 12 -4.20 19.06 1.03
CA PRO A 12 -5.41 18.28 1.26
C PRO A 12 -6.26 18.01 0.02
N ASP A 13 -6.26 18.93 -0.93
CA ASP A 13 -7.12 18.84 -2.12
C ASP A 13 -6.34 18.60 -3.42
N MET A 14 -5.02 18.52 -3.34
CA MET A 14 -4.17 18.48 -4.55
C MET A 14 -3.42 17.17 -4.72
N VAL A 15 -3.35 16.35 -3.68
CA VAL A 15 -2.57 15.11 -3.69
C VAL A 15 -3.45 13.91 -3.45
N LYS A 16 -3.30 12.90 -4.29
CA LYS A 16 -3.89 11.58 -4.11
C LYS A 16 -2.77 10.57 -3.91
N VAL A 17 -2.87 9.78 -2.85
CA VAL A 17 -1.93 8.69 -2.59
C VAL A 17 -2.50 7.39 -3.15
N VAL A 18 -1.72 6.72 -3.98
CA VAL A 18 -2.05 5.41 -4.53
C VAL A 18 -1.03 4.40 -4.01
N PHE A 19 -1.52 3.35 -3.37
CA PHE A 19 -0.68 2.25 -2.90
C PHE A 19 -0.62 1.15 -3.97
N LYS A 20 0.59 0.65 -4.21
CA LYS A 20 0.80 -0.51 -5.07
C LYS A 20 1.52 -1.60 -4.28
N HIS A 21 1.11 -2.83 -4.49
CA HIS A 21 1.64 -3.99 -3.77
C HIS A 21 2.96 -4.45 -4.38
N TYR A 22 3.95 -4.65 -3.52
CA TYR A 22 5.24 -5.22 -3.91
C TYR A 22 5.72 -6.19 -2.85
N PRO A 23 5.07 -7.35 -2.71
CA PRO A 23 5.46 -8.33 -1.70
C PRO A 23 6.82 -8.94 -2.06
N ILE A 24 7.78 -8.74 -1.16
CA ILE A 24 9.15 -9.24 -1.34
C ILE A 24 9.16 -10.75 -1.04
N PRO A 25 9.62 -11.60 -1.97
CA PRO A 25 9.56 -13.06 -1.79
C PRO A 25 10.27 -13.59 -0.54
N SER A 26 11.32 -12.90 -0.10
CA SER A 26 12.06 -13.27 1.12
C SER A 26 11.27 -13.01 2.40
N HIS A 27 10.22 -12.20 2.35
CA HIS A 27 9.34 -11.94 3.49
C HIS A 27 8.16 -12.90 3.43
N ARG A 28 8.21 -13.91 4.27
CA ARG A 28 7.30 -15.08 4.25
C ARG A 28 5.82 -14.73 4.16
N ASN A 29 5.38 -13.71 4.89
CA ASN A 29 3.97 -13.35 5.00
C ASN A 29 3.58 -12.13 4.15
N ALA A 30 4.49 -11.59 3.34
CA ALA A 30 4.25 -10.37 2.59
C ALA A 30 3.12 -10.53 1.56
N ARG A 31 3.11 -11.65 0.84
CA ARG A 31 2.07 -11.89 -0.16
C ARG A 31 0.69 -12.07 0.47
N ALA A 32 0.61 -12.78 1.58
CA ALA A 32 -0.64 -12.94 2.33
C ALA A 32 -1.13 -11.59 2.87
N ALA A 33 -0.22 -10.74 3.36
CA ALA A 33 -0.56 -9.40 3.81
C ALA A 33 -1.12 -8.55 2.67
N SER A 34 -0.50 -8.61 1.48
CA SER A 34 -1.02 -7.92 0.30
C SER A 34 -2.43 -8.40 -0.07
N ALA A 35 -2.65 -9.71 -0.08
CA ALA A 35 -3.96 -10.28 -0.39
C ALA A 35 -5.01 -9.84 0.63
N ALA A 36 -4.66 -9.80 1.91
CA ALA A 36 -5.55 -9.33 2.97
C ALA A 36 -5.89 -7.85 2.82
N ALA A 37 -4.91 -7.03 2.49
CA ALA A 37 -5.15 -5.60 2.26
C ALA A 37 -6.08 -5.36 1.08
N ILE A 38 -5.96 -6.14 0.00
CA ILE A 38 -6.86 -6.07 -1.16
C ILE A 38 -8.28 -6.48 -0.76
N ALA A 39 -8.43 -7.55 0.03
CA ALA A 39 -9.73 -7.97 0.53
C ALA A 39 -10.38 -6.90 1.43
N ALA A 40 -9.57 -6.21 2.23
CA ALA A 40 -10.04 -5.08 3.04
C ALA A 40 -10.45 -3.88 2.18
N ASP A 41 -9.76 -3.66 1.06
CA ASP A 41 -10.09 -2.60 0.10
C ASP A 41 -11.50 -2.81 -0.50
N GLN A 42 -11.87 -4.04 -0.78
CA GLN A 42 -13.21 -4.38 -1.25
C GLN A 42 -14.31 -4.03 -0.23
N ARG A 43 -13.93 -3.79 1.03
CA ARG A 43 -14.81 -3.41 2.14
C ARG A 43 -14.60 -1.96 2.57
N ASP A 44 -13.95 -1.16 1.73
CA ASP A 44 -13.64 0.26 1.96
C ASP A 44 -12.83 0.51 3.25
N LYS A 45 -11.96 -0.44 3.61
CA LYS A 45 -11.14 -0.39 4.82
C LYS A 45 -9.66 -0.57 4.54
N PHE A 46 -9.20 -0.29 3.31
CA PHE A 46 -7.82 -0.51 2.92
C PHE A 46 -6.83 0.17 3.87
N TRP A 47 -6.91 1.48 4.05
CA TRP A 47 -5.89 2.24 4.78
C TRP A 47 -5.82 1.87 6.26
N LYS A 48 -6.97 1.68 6.91
CA LYS A 48 -7.00 1.25 8.31
C LYS A 48 -6.42 -0.16 8.47
N PHE A 49 -6.77 -1.05 7.56
CA PHE A 49 -6.26 -2.43 7.58
C PHE A 49 -4.76 -2.45 7.29
N HIS A 50 -4.32 -1.72 6.29
CA HIS A 50 -2.92 -1.52 5.94
C HIS A 50 -2.11 -1.04 7.15
N ASP A 51 -2.57 -0.01 7.84
CA ASP A 51 -1.89 0.53 9.01
C ASP A 51 -1.80 -0.52 10.12
N THR A 52 -2.86 -1.29 10.34
CA THR A 52 -2.86 -2.36 11.35
C THR A 52 -1.87 -3.48 10.98
N LEU A 53 -1.77 -3.84 9.70
CA LEU A 53 -0.75 -4.79 9.25
C LEU A 53 0.67 -4.29 9.54
N PHE A 54 0.94 -3.02 9.26
CA PHE A 54 2.25 -2.42 9.53
C PHE A 54 2.57 -2.37 11.02
N GLU A 55 1.61 -2.05 11.87
CA GLU A 55 1.78 -2.07 13.32
C GLU A 55 2.16 -3.46 13.84
N ASN A 56 1.73 -4.50 13.14
CA ASN A 56 1.96 -5.89 13.51
C ASN A 56 3.00 -6.60 12.63
N HIS A 57 3.78 -5.85 11.86
CA HIS A 57 4.66 -6.43 10.82
C HIS A 57 5.63 -7.49 11.36
N ARG A 58 6.07 -7.37 12.59
CA ARG A 58 6.98 -8.34 13.20
C ARG A 58 6.30 -9.63 13.66
N LYS A 59 4.98 -9.60 13.77
CA LYS A 59 4.17 -10.70 14.29
C LYS A 59 3.24 -11.30 13.24
N LEU A 60 3.39 -10.90 11.97
CA LEU A 60 2.49 -11.36 10.91
C LEU A 60 2.62 -12.88 10.73
N SER A 61 1.46 -13.49 10.64
CA SER A 61 1.26 -14.89 10.34
C SER A 61 -0.15 -15.04 9.74
N PRO A 62 -0.50 -16.18 9.14
CA PRO A 62 -1.87 -16.40 8.71
C PRO A 62 -2.88 -16.23 9.84
N ASP A 63 -2.56 -16.68 11.04
CA ASP A 63 -3.43 -16.53 12.21
C ASP A 63 -3.58 -15.07 12.64
N LYS A 64 -2.50 -14.31 12.63
CA LYS A 64 -2.54 -12.88 12.98
C LYS A 64 -3.37 -12.09 11.97
N ILE A 65 -3.25 -12.40 10.69
CA ILE A 65 -4.05 -11.76 9.64
C ILE A 65 -5.55 -12.05 9.86
N ARG A 66 -5.91 -13.28 10.19
CA ARG A 66 -7.29 -13.63 10.54
C ARG A 66 -7.79 -12.90 11.76
N GLU A 67 -6.96 -12.80 12.79
CA GLU A 67 -7.28 -12.06 14.01
C GLU A 67 -7.57 -10.59 13.70
N ILE A 68 -6.74 -9.96 12.87
CA ILE A 68 -6.95 -8.58 12.43
C ILE A 68 -8.28 -8.45 11.67
N ALA A 69 -8.55 -9.35 10.73
CA ALA A 69 -9.81 -9.34 9.99
C ALA A 69 -11.02 -9.46 10.90
N GLN A 70 -10.94 -10.31 11.92
CA GLN A 70 -11.99 -10.44 12.93
C GLN A 70 -12.19 -9.15 13.72
N SER A 71 -11.10 -8.45 14.06
CA SER A 71 -11.19 -7.18 14.78
C SER A 71 -11.89 -6.09 13.97
N PHE A 72 -11.88 -6.20 12.65
CA PHE A 72 -12.61 -5.29 11.75
C PHE A 72 -14.07 -5.72 11.53
N GLY A 73 -14.50 -6.85 12.11
CA GLY A 73 -15.85 -7.37 11.94
C GLY A 73 -16.11 -8.03 10.60
N PHE A 74 -15.06 -8.39 9.86
CA PHE A 74 -15.21 -9.07 8.57
C PHE A 74 -15.63 -10.52 8.77
N ASP A 75 -16.49 -11.03 7.88
CA ASP A 75 -16.80 -12.46 7.83
C ASP A 75 -15.55 -13.23 7.42
N GLU A 76 -15.11 -14.14 8.27
CA GLU A 76 -13.84 -14.85 8.06
C GLU A 76 -13.84 -15.67 6.77
N LYS A 77 -14.91 -16.40 6.52
CA LYS A 77 -15.00 -17.28 5.34
C LYS A 77 -14.96 -16.47 4.05
N GLU A 78 -15.76 -15.43 3.96
CA GLU A 78 -15.79 -14.54 2.78
C GLU A 78 -14.46 -13.83 2.60
N PHE A 79 -13.86 -13.36 3.68
CA PHE A 79 -12.57 -12.66 3.63
C PHE A 79 -11.47 -13.59 3.09
N LEU A 80 -11.40 -14.82 3.57
CA LEU A 80 -10.42 -15.79 3.08
C LEU A 80 -10.64 -16.17 1.62
N LEU A 81 -11.90 -16.26 1.18
CA LEU A 81 -12.21 -16.50 -0.22
C LEU A 81 -11.75 -15.34 -1.10
N ASP A 82 -11.98 -14.11 -0.66
CA ASP A 82 -11.54 -12.92 -1.39
C ASP A 82 -10.02 -12.84 -1.48
N MET A 83 -9.31 -13.18 -0.40
CA MET A 83 -7.85 -13.24 -0.40
C MET A 83 -7.30 -14.22 -1.45
N ARG A 84 -8.03 -15.30 -1.73
CA ARG A 84 -7.63 -16.35 -2.66
C ARG A 84 -8.22 -16.18 -4.06
N SER A 85 -8.99 -15.14 -4.28
CA SER A 85 -9.67 -14.92 -5.56
C SER A 85 -8.67 -14.65 -6.69
N THR A 86 -9.09 -14.97 -7.91
CA THR A 86 -8.32 -14.67 -9.12
C THR A 86 -8.10 -13.17 -9.27
N GLU A 87 -9.08 -12.36 -8.89
CA GLU A 87 -9.00 -10.89 -8.94
C GLU A 87 -7.89 -10.36 -8.04
N THR A 88 -7.80 -10.88 -6.81
CA THR A 88 -6.75 -10.51 -5.86
C THR A 88 -5.38 -10.89 -6.38
N GLU A 89 -5.24 -12.11 -6.88
CA GLU A 89 -3.98 -12.61 -7.45
C GLU A 89 -3.56 -11.77 -8.66
N THR A 90 -4.48 -11.47 -9.54
CA THR A 90 -4.23 -10.65 -10.74
C THR A 90 -3.77 -9.26 -10.37
N ARG A 91 -4.37 -8.65 -9.36
CA ARG A 91 -3.96 -7.32 -8.89
C ARG A 91 -2.55 -7.32 -8.32
N ILE A 92 -2.20 -8.31 -7.51
CA ILE A 92 -0.85 -8.44 -6.97
C ILE A 92 0.18 -8.59 -8.10
N GLU A 93 -0.09 -9.49 -9.05
CA GLU A 93 0.81 -9.72 -10.17
C GLU A 93 0.95 -8.48 -11.06
N LYS A 94 -0.13 -7.77 -11.28
CA LYS A 94 -0.10 -6.52 -12.04
C LYS A 94 0.76 -5.48 -11.35
N ASP A 95 0.59 -5.28 -10.05
CA ASP A 95 1.36 -4.31 -9.27
C ASP A 95 2.86 -4.66 -9.28
N ILE A 96 3.19 -5.95 -9.14
CA ILE A 96 4.59 -6.41 -9.20
C ILE A 96 5.18 -6.12 -10.59
N ARG A 97 4.43 -6.41 -11.64
CA ARG A 97 4.87 -6.18 -13.02
C ARG A 97 5.08 -4.70 -13.29
N ASP A 98 4.14 -3.86 -12.87
CA ASP A 98 4.24 -2.41 -13.03
C ASP A 98 5.48 -1.88 -12.30
N ALA A 99 5.75 -2.37 -11.11
CA ALA A 99 6.93 -1.99 -10.34
C ALA A 99 8.23 -2.38 -11.05
N ARG A 100 8.31 -3.60 -11.57
CA ARG A 100 9.48 -4.05 -12.34
C ARG A 100 9.71 -3.20 -13.58
N MET A 101 8.66 -2.87 -14.30
CA MET A 101 8.74 -2.01 -15.49
C MET A 101 9.18 -0.59 -15.15
N ALA A 102 8.85 -0.12 -13.95
CA ALA A 102 9.26 1.20 -13.47
C ALA A 102 10.66 1.21 -12.82
N GLY A 103 11.35 0.05 -12.79
CA GLY A 103 12.70 -0.05 -12.24
C GLY A 103 12.74 -0.14 -10.71
N VAL A 104 11.63 -0.53 -10.07
CA VAL A 104 11.59 -0.71 -8.62
C VAL A 104 12.39 -1.94 -8.22
N SER A 105 13.32 -1.77 -7.29
CA SER A 105 14.17 -2.85 -6.78
C SER A 105 13.98 -3.13 -5.28
N GLY A 106 13.16 -2.37 -4.60
CA GLY A 106 12.93 -2.56 -3.17
C GLY A 106 11.79 -1.68 -2.66
N THR A 107 11.51 -1.78 -1.37
CA THR A 107 10.44 -1.06 -0.70
C THR A 107 10.96 -0.30 0.51
N PRO A 108 10.36 0.85 0.83
CA PRO A 108 9.40 1.56 0.01
C PRO A 108 10.05 2.27 -1.18
N THR A 109 9.34 2.36 -2.29
CA THR A 109 9.71 3.18 -3.45
C THR A 109 8.54 4.11 -3.74
N ILE A 110 8.82 5.38 -3.96
CA ILE A 110 7.80 6.42 -4.10
C ILE A 110 7.99 7.16 -5.41
N PHE A 111 6.90 7.39 -6.10
CA PHE A 111 6.85 8.21 -7.32
C PHE A 111 5.90 9.38 -7.09
N VAL A 112 6.26 10.54 -7.61
CA VAL A 112 5.38 11.71 -7.69
C VAL A 112 5.13 12.00 -9.16
N ASN A 113 3.90 11.80 -9.62
CA ASN A 113 3.51 11.92 -11.02
C ASN A 113 4.49 11.22 -11.98
N GLY A 114 4.79 9.96 -11.68
CA GLY A 114 5.63 9.12 -12.51
C GLY A 114 7.14 9.33 -12.36
N ARG A 115 7.57 10.21 -11.47
CA ARG A 115 8.99 10.47 -11.21
C ARG A 115 9.41 9.93 -9.87
N LYS A 116 10.45 9.12 -9.84
CA LYS A 116 10.95 8.51 -8.62
C LYS A 116 11.48 9.56 -7.65
N LEU A 117 11.04 9.46 -6.41
CA LEU A 117 11.52 10.30 -5.32
C LEU A 117 12.80 9.67 -4.75
N ASN A 118 13.90 10.43 -4.74
CA ASN A 118 15.19 9.91 -4.32
C ASN A 118 15.40 9.92 -2.81
N ARG A 119 14.70 10.77 -2.09
CA ARG A 119 14.77 10.88 -0.63
C ARG A 119 13.39 10.87 -0.01
N ARG A 120 13.22 10.15 1.06
CA ARG A 120 11.95 10.05 1.79
C ARG A 120 11.92 11.03 2.95
N THR A 121 11.95 12.32 2.62
CA THR A 121 11.84 13.40 3.58
C THR A 121 10.67 14.31 3.20
N LEU A 122 10.10 15.01 4.16
CA LEU A 122 9.02 15.95 3.89
C LEU A 122 9.46 17.01 2.86
N GLN A 123 10.67 17.52 2.98
CA GLN A 123 11.24 18.50 2.06
C GLN A 123 11.31 17.98 0.62
N ALA A 124 11.72 16.73 0.46
CA ALA A 124 11.80 16.10 -0.87
C ALA A 124 10.41 15.92 -1.49
N PHE A 125 9.42 15.52 -0.70
CA PHE A 125 8.03 15.46 -1.15
C PHE A 125 7.51 16.82 -1.57
N GLN A 126 7.72 17.84 -0.74
CA GLN A 126 7.28 19.19 -1.02
C GLN A 126 7.89 19.73 -2.32
N ALA A 127 9.20 19.57 -2.48
CA ALA A 127 9.89 20.02 -3.68
C ALA A 127 9.34 19.35 -4.95
N ALA A 128 9.11 18.04 -4.90
CA ALA A 128 8.56 17.28 -6.02
C ALA A 128 7.11 17.68 -6.34
N ILE A 129 6.28 17.81 -5.31
CA ILE A 129 4.88 18.18 -5.46
C ILE A 129 4.73 19.61 -5.97
N ASP A 130 5.45 20.56 -5.40
CA ASP A 130 5.41 21.96 -5.80
C ASP A 130 5.85 22.12 -7.25
N LYS A 131 6.84 21.37 -7.67
CA LYS A 131 7.30 21.36 -9.07
C LYS A 131 6.20 20.89 -10.02
N GLU A 132 5.47 19.83 -9.65
CA GLU A 132 4.37 19.33 -10.46
C GLU A 132 3.18 20.28 -10.47
N LEU A 133 2.87 20.91 -9.35
CA LEU A 133 1.80 21.92 -9.28
C LEU A 133 2.13 23.13 -10.15
N ALA A 134 3.38 23.56 -10.19
CA ALA A 134 3.83 24.65 -11.04
C ALA A 134 3.65 24.38 -12.53
N ARG A 135 3.72 23.11 -12.94
CA ARG A 135 3.50 22.69 -14.33
C ARG A 135 2.04 22.77 -14.76
N LEU A 136 1.11 22.72 -13.82
CA LEU A 136 -0.33 22.77 -14.09
C LEU A 136 -0.83 24.20 -14.29
N ASN A 137 -0.02 25.19 -13.91
CA ASN A 137 -0.37 26.63 -14.06
C ASN A 137 0.29 27.22 -15.32
#